data_9283d012dc92e96e340f0f8b85302b27
#
_entry.id   9283d012dc92e96e340f0f8b85302b27
#
_cell.length_a   1.000
_cell.length_b   1.000
_cell.length_c   1.000
_cell.angle_alpha   90.00
_cell.angle_beta   90.00
_cell.angle_gamma   90.00
#
_symmetry.space_group_name_H-M   'P 1'
#
loop_
_entity.id
_entity.type
_entity.pdbx_description
1 polymer ?
#
loop_
_entity_poly.entity_id
_entity_poly.type
_entity_poly.pdbx_seq_one_letter_code
_entity_poly.pdbx_strand_id
1 'polypeptide(L)'
;VTAFVSYVWRSSSAGARIARLALTPLSGLFGVMVALRNAAFDARARRGTLGVPALPALSVGNLTVGGTGKTPVASWFVDRLRAGGASPALVLRGYGDDEWRVHGLLTPGVPVVVAPERAVGLVTARNQQCDCAVLDDAFQHRQVARAQDVVLVSADAWQGRVR
;
A
#
# COMPACT_ATOMS: atom_id res chain seq x y z
N VAL A 1 -18.16 -16.89 5.49
CA VAL A 1 -17.57 -15.76 6.26
C VAL A 1 -18.12 -14.43 5.77
N THR A 2 -18.20 -14.20 4.47
CA THR A 2 -18.67 -12.93 3.87
C THR A 2 -20.12 -12.57 4.20
N ALA A 3 -21.05 -13.55 4.23
CA ALA A 3 -22.46 -13.32 4.53
C ALA A 3 -22.68 -12.88 5.99
N PHE A 4 -21.96 -13.46 6.95
CA PHE A 4 -22.04 -13.10 8.36
C PHE A 4 -21.47 -11.70 8.61
N VAL A 5 -20.33 -11.41 8.01
CA VAL A 5 -19.69 -10.07 8.10
C VAL A 5 -20.63 -8.99 7.55
N SER A 6 -21.19 -9.20 6.36
CA SER A 6 -22.14 -8.26 5.78
C SER A 6 -23.42 -8.09 6.60
N TYR A 7 -23.92 -9.16 7.21
CA TYR A 7 -25.04 -9.09 8.13
C TYR A 7 -24.74 -8.23 9.35
N VAL A 8 -23.60 -8.49 10.03
CA VAL A 8 -23.21 -7.73 11.23
C VAL A 8 -23.02 -6.25 10.92
N TRP A 9 -22.43 -5.91 9.78
CA TRP A 9 -22.13 -4.49 9.45
C TRP A 9 -23.28 -3.73 8.81
N ARG A 10 -24.14 -4.39 8.02
CA ARG A 10 -25.18 -3.71 7.23
C ARG A 10 -26.58 -3.82 7.79
N SER A 11 -26.86 -4.81 8.67
CA SER A 11 -28.18 -5.01 9.25
C SER A 11 -28.45 -4.06 10.43
N SER A 12 -29.65 -3.52 10.50
CA SER A 12 -30.17 -2.76 11.63
C SER A 12 -30.90 -3.62 12.68
N SER A 13 -30.92 -4.95 12.51
CA SER A 13 -31.58 -5.89 13.40
C SER A 13 -31.01 -5.87 14.82
N ALA A 14 -31.85 -6.25 15.82
CA ALA A 14 -31.41 -6.34 17.20
C ALA A 14 -30.23 -7.31 17.37
N GLY A 15 -30.25 -8.45 16.69
CA GLY A 15 -29.14 -9.41 16.68
C GLY A 15 -27.82 -8.84 16.16
N ALA A 16 -27.85 -8.04 15.09
CA ALA A 16 -26.66 -7.37 14.59
C ALA A 16 -26.12 -6.30 15.55
N ARG A 17 -27.02 -5.60 16.29
CA ARG A 17 -26.61 -4.65 17.34
C ARG A 17 -25.91 -5.36 18.50
N ILE A 18 -26.46 -6.47 18.98
CA ILE A 18 -25.86 -7.28 20.05
C ILE A 18 -24.49 -7.81 19.60
N ALA A 19 -24.39 -8.34 18.38
CA ALA A 19 -23.11 -8.82 17.84
C ALA A 19 -22.06 -7.69 17.77
N ARG A 20 -22.43 -6.48 17.33
CA ARG A 20 -21.53 -5.32 17.33
C ARG A 20 -21.08 -4.93 18.73
N LEU A 21 -22.02 -4.87 19.70
CA LEU A 21 -21.68 -4.57 21.10
C LEU A 21 -20.73 -5.60 21.69
N ALA A 22 -20.95 -6.90 21.42
CA ALA A 22 -20.06 -7.96 21.87
C ALA A 22 -18.65 -7.87 21.23
N LEU A 23 -18.55 -7.38 20.01
CA LEU A 23 -17.27 -7.20 19.30
C LEU A 23 -16.56 -5.87 19.66
N THR A 24 -17.24 -4.92 20.31
CA THR A 24 -16.66 -3.62 20.65
C THR A 24 -15.39 -3.71 21.49
N PRO A 25 -15.31 -4.51 22.58
CA PRO A 25 -14.08 -4.63 23.37
C PRO A 25 -12.93 -5.23 22.56
N LEU A 26 -13.19 -6.18 21.68
CA LEU A 26 -12.20 -6.77 20.80
C LEU A 26 -11.68 -5.76 19.76
N SER A 27 -12.58 -4.93 19.23
CA SER A 27 -12.25 -3.83 18.34
C SER A 27 -11.39 -2.76 19.05
N GLY A 28 -11.70 -2.45 20.32
CA GLY A 28 -10.90 -1.56 21.15
C GLY A 28 -9.48 -2.09 21.36
N LEU A 29 -9.35 -3.37 21.73
CA LEU A 29 -8.06 -4.03 21.90
C LEU A 29 -7.24 -4.02 20.59
N PHE A 30 -7.87 -4.33 19.48
CA PHE A 30 -7.25 -4.27 18.17
C PHE A 30 -6.79 -2.85 17.85
N GLY A 31 -7.61 -1.84 18.12
CA GLY A 31 -7.27 -0.42 17.94
C GLY A 31 -6.03 -0.01 18.74
N VAL A 32 -5.96 -0.42 20.01
CA VAL A 32 -4.78 -0.16 20.85
C VAL A 32 -3.54 -0.85 20.27
N MET A 33 -3.64 -2.11 19.88
CA MET A 33 -2.53 -2.85 19.27
C MET A 33 -2.03 -2.17 17.99
N VAL A 34 -2.92 -1.72 17.13
CA VAL A 34 -2.58 -0.96 15.91
C VAL A 34 -1.91 0.38 16.25
N ALA A 35 -2.43 1.10 17.26
CA ALA A 35 -1.86 2.37 17.70
C ALA A 35 -0.43 2.18 18.24
N LEU A 36 -0.20 1.19 19.09
CA LEU A 36 1.13 0.85 19.62
C LEU A 36 2.10 0.45 18.50
N ARG A 37 1.66 -0.37 17.56
CA ARG A 37 2.45 -0.73 16.39
C ARG A 37 2.83 0.50 15.56
N ASN A 38 1.88 1.38 15.30
CA ASN A 38 2.14 2.61 14.55
C ASN A 38 3.09 3.54 15.28
N ALA A 39 2.92 3.73 16.60
CA ALA A 39 3.83 4.52 17.43
C ALA A 39 5.26 3.95 17.42
N ALA A 40 5.42 2.64 17.42
CA ALA A 40 6.72 1.98 17.30
C ALA A 40 7.39 2.27 15.95
N PHE A 41 6.63 2.24 14.83
CA PHE A 41 7.16 2.63 13.52
C PHE A 41 7.52 4.12 13.47
N ASP A 42 6.69 4.99 14.02
CA ASP A 42 6.99 6.44 14.08
C ASP A 42 8.26 6.72 14.90
N ALA A 43 8.44 6.01 16.01
CA ALA A 43 9.63 6.13 16.81
C ALA A 43 10.90 5.66 16.06
N ARG A 44 10.81 4.56 15.31
CA ARG A 44 11.91 4.07 14.46
C ARG A 44 12.24 5.05 13.34
N ALA A 45 11.21 5.61 12.68
CA ALA A 45 11.39 6.62 11.65
C ALA A 45 12.12 7.86 12.19
N ARG A 46 11.67 8.40 13.34
CA ARG A 46 12.31 9.55 13.99
C ARG A 46 13.76 9.29 14.43
N ARG A 47 14.09 8.06 14.81
CA ARG A 47 15.45 7.65 15.19
C ARG A 47 16.36 7.35 14.00
N GLY A 48 15.84 7.42 12.77
CA GLY A 48 16.60 7.03 11.58
C GLY A 48 16.94 5.52 11.52
N THR A 49 16.26 4.70 12.33
CA THR A 49 16.49 3.23 12.40
C THR A 49 15.65 2.44 11.42
N LEU A 50 14.78 3.10 10.64
CA LEU A 50 14.28 2.51 9.40
C LEU A 50 15.49 2.44 8.46
N GLY A 51 15.83 1.25 8.00
CA GLY A 51 16.98 1.08 7.10
C GLY A 51 16.94 2.08 5.94
N VAL A 52 18.10 2.66 5.64
CA VAL A 52 18.22 3.53 4.46
C VAL A 52 17.79 2.71 3.25
N PRO A 53 16.81 3.16 2.47
CA PRO A 53 16.37 2.40 1.31
C PRO A 53 17.51 2.31 0.30
N ALA A 54 17.64 1.18 -0.36
CA ALA A 54 18.68 0.98 -1.38
C ALA A 54 18.55 1.99 -2.54
N LEU A 55 17.31 2.46 -2.79
CA LEU A 55 16.96 3.48 -3.78
C LEU A 55 15.93 4.45 -3.21
N PRO A 56 15.92 5.72 -3.66
CA PRO A 56 14.78 6.61 -3.45
C PRO A 56 13.50 5.94 -3.95
N ALA A 57 12.46 5.92 -3.15
CA ALA A 57 11.23 5.24 -3.50
C ALA A 57 10.01 6.15 -3.31
N LEU A 58 9.09 6.11 -4.28
CA LEU A 58 7.75 6.69 -4.22
C LEU A 58 6.75 5.57 -4.00
N SER A 59 5.91 5.68 -2.99
CA SER A 59 4.84 4.70 -2.73
C SER A 59 3.52 5.19 -3.31
N VAL A 60 2.83 4.32 -4.02
CA VAL A 60 1.45 4.52 -4.46
C VAL A 60 0.57 3.54 -3.70
N GLY A 61 -0.49 4.01 -3.09
CA GLY A 61 -1.39 3.16 -2.32
C GLY A 61 -2.76 3.78 -2.10
N ASN A 62 -3.61 3.11 -1.34
CA ASN A 62 -4.93 3.61 -0.99
C ASN A 62 -5.31 3.26 0.45
N LEU A 63 -6.36 3.89 0.96
CA LEU A 63 -6.92 3.64 2.29
C LEU A 63 -8.06 2.63 2.28
N THR A 64 -8.65 2.36 1.12
CA THR A 64 -9.85 1.52 0.97
C THR A 64 -9.52 0.24 0.22
N VAL A 65 -10.22 -0.84 0.52
CA VAL A 65 -10.17 -2.07 -0.26
C VAL A 65 -10.95 -1.86 -1.55
N GLY A 66 -10.33 -2.14 -2.71
CA GLY A 66 -10.99 -2.06 -4.02
C GLY A 66 -10.12 -1.45 -5.11
N GLY A 67 -10.65 -1.44 -6.34
CA GLY A 67 -10.00 -0.93 -7.54
C GLY A 67 -9.97 0.61 -7.59
N THR A 68 -9.08 1.25 -6.85
CA THR A 68 -8.91 2.71 -6.82
C THR A 68 -7.99 3.25 -7.92
N GLY A 69 -7.59 2.41 -8.89
CA GLY A 69 -6.71 2.83 -9.96
C GLY A 69 -5.23 2.95 -9.57
N LYS A 70 -4.75 2.23 -8.55
CA LYS A 70 -3.32 2.24 -8.13
C LYS A 70 -2.38 1.91 -9.27
N THR A 71 -2.63 0.81 -9.95
CA THR A 71 -1.81 0.30 -11.06
C THR A 71 -1.57 1.33 -12.17
N PRO A 72 -2.61 1.96 -12.77
CA PRO A 72 -2.38 2.98 -13.79
C PRO A 72 -1.68 4.23 -13.23
N VAL A 73 -1.93 4.61 -11.97
CA VAL A 73 -1.24 5.75 -11.35
C VAL A 73 0.23 5.42 -11.08
N ALA A 74 0.55 4.23 -10.59
CA ALA A 74 1.93 3.79 -10.42
C ALA A 74 2.69 3.79 -11.76
N SER A 75 2.06 3.27 -12.82
CA SER A 75 2.62 3.28 -14.17
C SER A 75 2.83 4.71 -14.68
N TRP A 76 1.88 5.60 -14.45
CA TRP A 76 2.00 7.02 -14.81
C TRP A 76 3.21 7.68 -14.13
N PHE A 77 3.45 7.43 -12.83
CA PHE A 77 4.63 7.94 -12.14
C PHE A 77 5.93 7.38 -12.72
N VAL A 78 5.97 6.10 -13.07
CA VAL A 78 7.11 5.49 -13.74
C VAL A 78 7.43 6.21 -15.05
N ASP A 79 6.42 6.47 -15.88
CA ASP A 79 6.61 7.19 -17.15
C ASP A 79 7.07 8.64 -16.94
N ARG A 80 6.55 9.32 -15.91
CA ARG A 80 6.99 10.69 -15.57
C ARG A 80 8.43 10.73 -15.10
N LEU A 81 8.87 9.76 -14.30
CA LEU A 81 10.26 9.64 -13.87
C LEU A 81 11.20 9.38 -15.07
N ARG A 82 10.80 8.47 -15.97
CA ARG A 82 11.55 8.21 -17.21
C ARG A 82 11.66 9.46 -18.10
N ALA A 83 10.57 10.18 -18.27
CA ALA A 83 10.54 11.43 -19.03
C ALA A 83 11.45 12.51 -18.40
N GLY A 84 11.69 12.44 -17.09
CA GLY A 84 12.65 13.27 -16.36
C GLY A 84 14.11 12.77 -16.44
N GLY A 85 14.39 11.70 -17.18
CA GLY A 85 15.73 11.14 -17.36
C GLY A 85 16.15 10.13 -16.28
N ALA A 86 15.24 9.73 -15.36
CA ALA A 86 15.51 8.71 -14.38
C ALA A 86 15.36 7.29 -14.97
N SER A 87 15.96 6.31 -14.29
CA SER A 87 15.85 4.88 -14.58
C SER A 87 15.05 4.18 -13.49
N PRO A 88 13.70 4.33 -13.45
CA PRO A 88 12.87 3.79 -12.39
C PRO A 88 12.68 2.28 -12.53
N ALA A 89 12.52 1.60 -11.37
CA ALA A 89 11.91 0.27 -11.29
C ALA A 89 10.49 0.36 -10.75
N LEU A 90 9.65 -0.60 -11.11
CA LEU A 90 8.38 -0.83 -10.46
C LEU A 90 8.50 -2.02 -9.51
N VAL A 91 8.14 -1.85 -8.24
CA VAL A 91 8.27 -2.91 -7.23
C VAL A 91 6.88 -3.30 -6.72
N LEU A 92 6.53 -4.56 -6.91
CA LEU A 92 5.24 -5.16 -6.52
C LEU A 92 5.41 -6.15 -5.38
N ARG A 93 4.32 -6.48 -4.71
CA ARG A 93 4.30 -7.55 -3.72
C ARG A 93 4.10 -8.94 -4.33
N GLY A 94 3.34 -9.03 -5.42
CA GLY A 94 3.05 -10.30 -6.08
C GLY A 94 1.89 -11.06 -5.44
N TYR A 95 0.78 -10.40 -5.16
CA TYR A 95 -0.44 -11.07 -4.69
C TYR A 95 -1.25 -11.75 -5.79
N GLY A 96 -1.02 -11.44 -7.06
CA GLY A 96 -1.67 -12.03 -8.22
C GLY A 96 -0.65 -12.46 -9.25
N ASP A 97 -0.94 -13.56 -9.95
CA ASP A 97 -0.04 -14.10 -10.97
C ASP A 97 0.01 -13.23 -12.23
N ASP A 98 -0.83 -12.20 -12.32
CA ASP A 98 -1.03 -11.36 -13.51
C ASP A 98 -0.67 -9.87 -13.29
N GLU A 99 -0.57 -9.37 -12.04
CA GLU A 99 -0.26 -7.96 -11.77
C GLU A 99 1.04 -7.49 -12.46
N TRP A 100 2.09 -8.29 -12.39
CA TRP A 100 3.37 -7.95 -13.02
C TRP A 100 3.28 -7.89 -14.55
N ARG A 101 2.40 -8.71 -15.16
CA ARG A 101 2.16 -8.69 -16.61
C ARG A 101 1.45 -7.42 -17.02
N VAL A 102 0.45 -6.98 -16.26
CA VAL A 102 -0.27 -5.72 -16.51
C VAL A 102 0.72 -4.55 -16.48
N HIS A 103 1.59 -4.50 -15.47
CA HIS A 103 2.62 -3.46 -15.42
C HIS A 103 3.64 -3.56 -16.56
N GLY A 104 4.05 -4.76 -16.95
CA GLY A 104 4.93 -4.96 -18.11
C GLY A 104 4.31 -4.45 -19.42
N LEU A 105 2.99 -4.53 -19.56
CA LEU A 105 2.26 -3.97 -20.71
C LEU A 105 2.12 -2.44 -20.62
N LEU A 106 1.88 -1.91 -19.41
CA LEU A 106 1.68 -0.47 -19.20
C LEU A 106 3.00 0.32 -19.27
N THR A 107 4.10 -0.28 -18.84
CA THR A 107 5.42 0.37 -18.78
C THR A 107 6.49 -0.47 -19.46
N PRO A 108 6.44 -0.61 -20.80
CA PRO A 108 7.38 -1.47 -21.53
C PRO A 108 8.82 -0.99 -21.34
N GLY A 109 9.73 -1.96 -21.11
CA GLY A 109 11.14 -1.70 -20.90
C GLY A 109 11.52 -1.20 -19.50
N VAL A 110 10.56 -1.14 -18.56
CA VAL A 110 10.83 -0.84 -17.15
C VAL A 110 10.99 -2.14 -16.37
N PRO A 111 12.03 -2.28 -15.55
CA PRO A 111 12.17 -3.42 -14.68
C PRO A 111 10.98 -3.53 -13.69
N VAL A 112 10.27 -4.65 -13.74
CA VAL A 112 9.20 -4.99 -12.80
C VAL A 112 9.73 -6.01 -11.81
N VAL A 113 9.88 -5.62 -10.57
CA VAL A 113 10.43 -6.47 -9.50
C VAL A 113 9.30 -6.93 -8.60
N VAL A 114 9.10 -8.23 -8.54
CA VAL A 114 8.13 -8.86 -7.63
C VAL A 114 8.87 -9.31 -6.37
N ALA A 115 8.56 -8.70 -5.23
CA ALA A 115 9.19 -9.02 -3.96
C ALA A 115 8.19 -8.85 -2.80
N PRO A 116 7.92 -9.90 -2.01
CA PRO A 116 7.09 -9.82 -0.81
C PRO A 116 7.61 -8.78 0.18
N GLU A 117 8.93 -8.70 0.33
CA GLU A 117 9.62 -7.68 1.11
C GLU A 117 10.10 -6.55 0.21
N ARG A 118 9.51 -5.36 0.38
CA ARG A 118 9.84 -4.17 -0.43
C ARG A 118 11.32 -3.77 -0.34
N ALA A 119 11.96 -3.98 0.82
CA ALA A 119 13.39 -3.70 0.99
C ALA A 119 14.25 -4.56 0.05
N VAL A 120 13.92 -5.85 -0.05
CA VAL A 120 14.59 -6.78 -0.97
C VAL A 120 14.33 -6.35 -2.43
N GLY A 121 13.10 -5.96 -2.74
CA GLY A 121 12.74 -5.44 -4.06
C GLY A 121 13.57 -4.22 -4.47
N LEU A 122 13.81 -3.28 -3.54
CA LEU A 122 14.65 -2.10 -3.80
C LEU A 122 16.13 -2.47 -4.04
N VAL A 123 16.66 -3.45 -3.30
CA VAL A 123 18.02 -3.96 -3.54
C VAL A 123 18.12 -4.61 -4.92
N THR A 124 17.11 -5.41 -5.28
CA THR A 124 17.06 -6.05 -6.62
C THR A 124 16.99 -5.01 -7.73
N ALA A 125 16.15 -3.97 -7.57
CA ALA A 125 16.05 -2.88 -8.54
C ALA A 125 17.38 -2.13 -8.70
N ARG A 126 18.09 -1.87 -7.58
CA ARG A 126 19.42 -1.26 -7.61
C ARG A 126 20.44 -2.12 -8.37
N ASN A 127 20.42 -3.44 -8.16
CA ASN A 127 21.29 -4.38 -8.88
C ASN A 127 21.00 -4.42 -10.38
N GLN A 128 19.78 -4.04 -10.80
CA GLN A 128 19.38 -3.85 -12.19
C GLN A 128 19.67 -2.44 -12.71
N GLN A 129 20.54 -1.67 -12.01
CA GLN A 129 20.97 -0.34 -12.36
C GLN A 129 19.86 0.72 -12.42
N CYS A 130 18.77 0.50 -11.68
CA CYS A 130 17.76 1.54 -11.48
C CYS A 130 18.26 2.55 -10.45
N ASP A 131 17.85 3.82 -10.58
CA ASP A 131 18.21 4.94 -9.70
C ASP A 131 17.09 5.33 -8.75
N CYS A 132 15.86 4.93 -9.04
CA CYS A 132 14.69 5.13 -8.19
C CYS A 132 13.67 4.01 -8.36
N ALA A 133 12.65 3.99 -7.53
CA ALA A 133 11.60 2.98 -7.60
C ALA A 133 10.20 3.56 -7.31
N VAL A 134 9.20 3.00 -7.98
CA VAL A 134 7.78 3.18 -7.64
C VAL A 134 7.30 1.89 -6.99
N LEU A 135 6.78 2.01 -5.77
CA LEU A 135 6.23 0.88 -5.01
C LEU A 135 4.71 0.87 -5.18
N ASP A 136 4.19 -0.14 -5.87
CA ASP A 136 2.74 -0.30 -5.99
C ASP A 136 2.18 -1.02 -4.75
N ASP A 137 1.03 -0.52 -4.27
CA ASP A 137 0.31 -0.97 -3.08
C ASP A 137 1.21 -1.06 -1.82
N ALA A 138 2.02 -0.03 -1.59
CA ALA A 138 3.00 -0.02 -0.52
C ALA A 138 2.70 0.96 0.63
N PHE A 139 1.61 1.74 0.58
CA PHE A 139 1.30 2.75 1.60
C PHE A 139 1.27 2.16 3.03
N GLN A 140 0.74 0.97 3.22
CA GLN A 140 0.66 0.29 4.52
C GLN A 140 1.99 -0.36 4.95
N HIS A 141 2.98 -0.47 4.06
CA HIS A 141 4.28 -1.09 4.31
C HIS A 141 5.28 -0.10 4.91
N ARG A 142 5.10 0.24 6.19
CA ARG A 142 5.90 1.24 6.92
C ARG A 142 7.34 0.79 7.26
N GLN A 143 7.73 -0.42 6.86
CA GLN A 143 9.06 -0.99 7.13
C GLN A 143 10.17 -0.40 6.23
N VAL A 144 9.80 0.21 5.12
CA VAL A 144 10.74 0.80 4.15
C VAL A 144 10.59 2.32 4.19
N ALA A 145 11.70 3.03 4.35
CA ALA A 145 11.72 4.46 4.20
C ALA A 145 11.44 4.84 2.74
N ARG A 146 10.62 5.87 2.54
CA ARG A 146 10.19 6.36 1.23
C ARG A 146 10.38 7.85 1.16
N ALA A 147 10.71 8.33 -0.03
CA ALA A 147 10.83 9.76 -0.29
C ALA A 147 9.45 10.44 -0.25
N GLN A 148 8.43 9.75 -0.82
CA GLN A 148 7.06 10.25 -0.85
C GLN A 148 6.04 9.11 -0.82
N ASP A 149 4.85 9.42 -0.27
CA ASP A 149 3.67 8.57 -0.34
C ASP A 149 2.56 9.29 -1.12
N VAL A 150 2.01 8.61 -2.10
CA VAL A 150 0.82 9.03 -2.87
C VAL A 150 -0.33 8.15 -2.45
N VAL A 151 -1.36 8.76 -1.88
CA VAL A 151 -2.55 8.05 -1.39
C VAL A 151 -3.73 8.37 -2.29
N LEU A 152 -4.29 7.33 -2.91
CA LEU A 152 -5.47 7.46 -3.74
C LEU A 152 -6.73 7.36 -2.88
N VAL A 153 -7.60 8.32 -3.07
CA VAL A 153 -8.91 8.36 -2.41
C VAL A 153 -9.97 8.36 -3.51
N SER A 154 -10.91 7.40 -3.46
CA SER A 154 -12.03 7.40 -4.40
C SER A 154 -12.95 8.58 -4.14
N ALA A 155 -13.52 9.17 -5.19
CA ALA A 155 -14.46 10.29 -5.09
C ALA A 155 -15.68 9.94 -4.23
N ASP A 156 -16.15 8.69 -4.31
CA ASP A 156 -17.27 8.19 -3.50
C ASP A 156 -16.95 8.15 -2.00
N ALA A 157 -15.71 7.86 -1.64
CA ALA A 157 -15.26 7.88 -0.23
C ALA A 157 -15.09 9.34 0.26
N TRP A 158 -14.73 10.26 -0.62
CA TRP A 158 -14.54 11.68 -0.29
C TRP A 158 -15.85 12.42 0.03
N GLN A 159 -16.99 11.96 -0.49
CA GLN A 159 -18.30 12.57 -0.22
C GLN A 159 -18.83 12.38 1.22
N GLY A 160 -17.98 12.10 2.16
CA GLY A 160 -18.30 12.11 3.60
C GLY A 160 -19.10 10.89 4.07
N ARG A 161 -19.20 9.85 3.29
CA ARG A 161 -19.78 8.56 3.70
C ARG A 161 -18.74 7.56 4.16
N VAL A 162 -17.70 8.01 4.83
CA VAL A 162 -16.94 7.14 5.72
C VAL A 162 -17.74 7.08 7.01
N ARG A 163 -18.73 6.20 7.06
CA ARG A 163 -19.40 5.81 8.29
C ARG A 163 -18.67 4.60 8.89
#